data_c47f75b3c93a7b726f043749cfc37f2c
#
_entry.id   c47f75b3c93a7b726f043749cfc37f2c
#
_cell.length_a   1.000
_cell.length_b   1.000
_cell.length_c   1.000
_cell.angle_alpha   90.00
_cell.angle_beta   90.00
_cell.angle_gamma   90.00
#
_symmetry.space_group_name_H-M   'P 1'
#
loop_
_entity.id
_entity.type
_entity.pdbx_description
1 polymer ?
#
loop_
_entity_poly.entity_id
_entity_poly.type
_entity_poly.pdbx_seq_one_letter_code
_entity_poly.pdbx_strand_id
1 'polypeptide(L)'
;MLVYPAIFTQDSDYIMVTFPDVPEAITQGEGFQEAYEMAVEVLGFALEDYTDYPKASSVSDLKEQYPGSDIALIGIDMITYMKKYHSKKVRKNVTIPEWLNNAAEDKNLNFSQVLTEALELKLQA
;
A
#
# COMPACT_ATOMS: atom_id res chain seq x y z
N MET A 1 7.70 -1.09 -4.35
CA MET A 1 7.05 -1.94 -3.33
C MET A 1 7.74 -1.78 -1.99
N LEU A 2 6.97 -1.67 -0.93
CA LEU A 2 7.47 -1.64 0.43
C LEU A 2 7.35 -3.04 1.02
N VAL A 3 8.35 -3.45 1.81
CA VAL A 3 8.36 -4.77 2.45
C VAL A 3 8.73 -4.60 3.91
N TYR A 4 7.87 -5.09 4.79
CA TYR A 4 8.11 -5.04 6.24
C TYR A 4 7.91 -6.41 6.87
N PRO A 5 8.75 -6.79 7.84
CA PRO A 5 8.53 -8.02 8.58
C PRO A 5 7.34 -7.86 9.54
N ALA A 6 6.51 -8.88 9.59
CA ALA A 6 5.40 -8.99 10.52
C ALA A 6 5.59 -10.19 11.43
N ILE A 7 5.12 -10.06 12.66
CA ILE A 7 5.20 -11.11 13.67
C ILE A 7 3.83 -11.74 13.81
N PHE A 8 3.76 -13.06 13.56
CA PHE A 8 2.55 -13.86 13.65
C PHE A 8 2.62 -14.71 14.89
N THR A 9 1.70 -14.51 15.81
CA THR A 9 1.67 -15.20 17.10
C THR A 9 0.30 -15.85 17.30
N GLN A 10 0.28 -17.16 17.54
CA GLN A 10 -0.96 -17.86 17.84
C GLN A 10 -1.51 -17.39 19.18
N ASP A 11 -2.77 -16.98 19.20
CA ASP A 11 -3.49 -16.53 20.39
C ASP A 11 -4.89 -17.14 20.38
N SER A 12 -5.06 -18.26 21.10
CA SER A 12 -6.29 -19.06 21.10
C SER A 12 -6.66 -19.50 19.69
N ASP A 13 -7.84 -19.08 19.18
CA ASP A 13 -8.32 -19.45 17.86
C ASP A 13 -7.83 -18.51 16.75
N TYR A 14 -7.11 -17.47 17.12
CA TYR A 14 -6.67 -16.43 16.20
C TYR A 14 -5.15 -16.36 16.10
N ILE A 15 -4.69 -15.83 14.99
CA ILE A 15 -3.28 -15.46 14.82
C ILE A 15 -3.20 -13.93 14.88
N MET A 16 -2.47 -13.43 15.86
CA MET A 16 -2.19 -12.01 16.01
C MET A 16 -1.06 -11.60 15.09
N VAL A 17 -1.18 -10.45 14.45
CA VAL A 17 -0.15 -9.90 13.58
C VAL A 17 0.23 -8.51 14.05
N THR A 18 1.53 -8.30 14.26
CA THR A 18 2.08 -7.00 14.60
C THR A 18 3.26 -6.68 13.69
N PHE A 19 3.53 -5.38 13.53
CA PHE A 19 4.65 -4.88 12.74
C PHE A 19 5.56 -4.05 13.64
N PRO A 20 6.77 -4.54 13.97
CA PRO A 20 7.68 -3.78 14.84
C PRO A 20 8.02 -2.39 14.31
N ASP A 21 8.10 -2.25 12.98
CA ASP A 21 8.47 -0.99 12.34
C ASP A 21 7.29 -0.04 12.13
N VAL A 22 6.06 -0.56 12.24
CA VAL A 22 4.81 0.20 12.07
C VAL A 22 3.88 -0.17 13.23
N PRO A 23 4.09 0.40 14.42
CA PRO A 23 3.38 -0.03 15.63
C PRO A 23 1.85 0.08 15.58
N GLU A 24 1.32 0.96 14.75
CA GLU A 24 -0.13 1.13 14.59
C GLU A 24 -0.77 -0.04 13.81
N ALA A 25 0.04 -0.78 13.03
CA ALA A 25 -0.45 -1.87 12.21
C ALA A 25 -0.57 -3.14 13.04
N ILE A 26 -1.75 -3.37 13.59
CA ILE A 26 -2.08 -4.54 14.41
C ILE A 26 -3.36 -5.14 13.87
N THR A 27 -3.35 -6.46 13.66
CA THR A 27 -4.53 -7.17 13.19
C THR A 27 -4.54 -8.62 13.68
N GLN A 28 -5.54 -9.38 13.27
CA GLN A 28 -5.65 -10.80 13.57
C GLN A 28 -6.46 -11.50 12.48
N GLY A 29 -6.35 -12.82 12.42
CA GLY A 29 -7.12 -13.63 11.50
C GLY A 29 -7.27 -15.06 12.01
N GLU A 30 -8.26 -15.77 11.50
CA GLU A 30 -8.45 -17.19 11.75
C GLU A 30 -7.61 -17.97 10.74
N GLY A 31 -6.50 -18.54 11.17
CA GLY A 31 -5.55 -19.21 10.30
C GLY A 31 -4.59 -18.25 9.60
N PHE A 32 -3.55 -18.84 9.03
CA PHE A 32 -2.44 -18.05 8.48
C PHE A 32 -2.84 -17.24 7.25
N GLN A 33 -3.64 -17.82 6.35
CA GLN A 33 -4.02 -17.13 5.12
C GLN A 33 -4.81 -15.86 5.41
N GLU A 34 -5.83 -15.94 6.26
CA GLU A 34 -6.61 -14.76 6.64
C GLU A 34 -5.75 -13.73 7.37
N ALA A 35 -4.90 -14.20 8.31
CA ALA A 35 -4.00 -13.30 9.03
C ALA A 35 -3.05 -12.57 8.08
N TYR A 36 -2.55 -13.25 7.05
CA TYR A 36 -1.68 -12.65 6.05
C TYR A 36 -2.43 -11.57 5.24
N GLU A 37 -3.63 -11.88 4.78
CA GLU A 37 -4.46 -10.93 4.02
C GLU A 37 -4.78 -9.69 4.85
N MET A 38 -5.14 -9.89 6.10
CA MET A 38 -5.40 -8.79 7.04
C MET A 38 -4.14 -7.98 7.33
N ALA A 39 -2.98 -8.64 7.37
CA ALA A 39 -1.70 -7.96 7.55
C ALA A 39 -1.40 -6.97 6.42
N VAL A 40 -1.65 -7.37 5.17
CA VAL A 40 -1.47 -6.48 4.01
C VAL A 40 -2.38 -5.26 4.11
N GLU A 41 -3.67 -5.47 4.43
CA GLU A 41 -4.63 -4.38 4.55
C GLU A 41 -4.27 -3.38 5.65
N VAL A 42 -3.95 -3.89 6.85
CA VAL A 42 -3.65 -3.00 7.98
C VAL A 42 -2.34 -2.25 7.77
N LEU A 43 -1.37 -2.86 7.10
CA LEU A 43 -0.12 -2.21 6.79
C LEU A 43 -0.36 -1.01 5.85
N GLY A 44 -1.13 -1.21 4.79
CA GLY A 44 -1.50 -0.14 3.87
C GLY A 44 -2.23 1.00 4.57
N PHE A 45 -3.21 0.66 5.39
CA PHE A 45 -3.98 1.63 6.16
C PHE A 45 -3.09 2.47 7.07
N ALA A 46 -2.17 1.82 7.78
CA ALA A 46 -1.25 2.53 8.68
C ALA A 46 -0.26 3.42 7.91
N LEU A 47 0.26 2.93 6.79
CA LEU A 47 1.26 3.67 6.01
C LEU A 47 0.69 4.89 5.27
N GLU A 48 -0.63 4.97 5.06
CA GLU A 48 -1.25 6.14 4.43
C GLU A 48 -0.86 7.46 5.11
N ASP A 49 -0.73 7.43 6.43
CA ASP A 49 -0.48 8.63 7.22
C ASP A 49 1.01 8.95 7.41
N TYR A 50 1.89 8.10 6.87
CA TYR A 50 3.32 8.32 7.00
C TYR A 50 3.83 9.26 5.91
N THR A 51 4.54 10.30 6.30
CA THR A 51 5.24 11.19 5.36
C THR A 51 6.52 10.51 4.85
N ASP A 52 7.28 9.93 5.76
CA ASP A 52 8.49 9.17 5.47
C ASP A 52 8.29 7.74 5.96
N TYR A 53 8.56 6.78 5.10
CA TYR A 53 8.38 5.38 5.46
C TYR A 53 9.54 4.90 6.35
N PRO A 54 9.22 4.15 7.43
CA PRO A 54 10.25 3.66 8.33
C PRO A 54 11.14 2.62 7.66
N LYS A 55 12.35 2.49 8.17
CA LYS A 55 13.29 1.46 7.72
C LYS A 55 12.86 0.11 8.27
N ALA A 56 12.87 -0.92 7.43
CA ALA A 56 12.50 -2.27 7.83
C ALA A 56 13.57 -2.90 8.74
N SER A 57 13.12 -3.55 9.80
CA SER A 57 13.98 -4.33 10.69
C SER A 57 14.46 -5.61 10.01
N SER A 58 15.56 -6.17 10.51
CA SER A 58 16.10 -7.45 10.05
C SER A 58 15.27 -8.61 10.58
N VAL A 59 14.94 -9.55 9.70
CA VAL A 59 14.22 -10.78 10.09
C VAL A 59 15.01 -11.58 11.13
N SER A 60 16.34 -11.66 10.97
CA SER A 60 17.18 -12.42 11.91
C SER A 60 17.18 -11.81 13.31
N ASP A 61 17.18 -10.48 13.41
CA ASP A 61 17.09 -9.81 14.72
C ASP A 61 15.73 -10.08 15.37
N LEU A 62 14.65 -10.05 14.59
CA LEU A 62 13.31 -10.29 15.10
C LEU A 62 13.10 -11.74 15.53
N LYS A 63 13.74 -12.70 14.89
CA LYS A 63 13.69 -14.09 15.31
C LYS A 63 14.28 -14.29 16.69
N GLU A 64 15.34 -13.55 17.02
CA GLU A 64 15.94 -13.59 18.35
C GLU A 64 15.03 -12.95 19.40
N GLN A 65 14.36 -11.86 19.05
CA GLN A 65 13.46 -11.15 19.96
C GLN A 65 12.14 -11.87 20.19
N TYR A 66 11.65 -12.61 19.19
CA TYR A 66 10.34 -13.28 19.21
C TYR A 66 10.45 -14.78 18.89
N PRO A 67 11.14 -15.57 19.75
CA PRO A 67 11.44 -16.96 19.42
C PRO A 67 10.22 -17.88 19.36
N GLY A 68 9.10 -17.49 19.98
CA GLY A 68 7.86 -18.28 19.94
C GLY A 68 6.89 -17.88 18.84
N SER A 69 7.29 -17.00 17.94
CA SER A 69 6.43 -16.49 16.88
C SER A 69 7.03 -16.74 15.50
N ASP A 70 6.17 -16.76 14.49
CA ASP A 70 6.62 -16.82 13.10
C ASP A 70 6.79 -15.40 12.56
N ILE A 71 7.78 -15.24 11.69
CA ILE A 71 8.02 -13.95 11.04
C ILE A 71 7.86 -14.11 9.55
N ALA A 72 7.03 -13.27 8.95
CA ALA A 72 6.82 -13.25 7.52
C ALA A 72 7.02 -11.84 6.97
N LEU A 73 7.55 -11.75 5.77
CA LEU A 73 7.70 -10.49 5.07
C LEU A 73 6.41 -10.14 4.36
N ILE A 74 5.90 -8.95 4.62
CA ILE A 74 4.67 -8.44 4.01
C ILE A 74 5.06 -7.37 3.00
N GLY A 75 4.72 -7.60 1.73
CA GLY A 75 4.95 -6.64 0.67
C GLY A 75 3.68 -5.87 0.36
N ILE A 76 3.81 -4.57 0.14
CA ILE A 76 2.70 -3.74 -0.26
C ILE A 76 3.12 -2.71 -1.30
N ASP A 77 2.28 -2.54 -2.31
CA ASP A 77 2.40 -1.47 -3.30
C ASP A 77 1.37 -0.41 -2.93
N MET A 78 1.84 0.74 -2.44
CA MET A 78 0.94 1.81 -1.97
C MET A 78 0.09 2.38 -3.09
N ILE A 79 0.58 2.40 -4.34
CA ILE A 79 -0.22 2.87 -5.47
C ILE A 79 -1.40 1.91 -5.71
N THR A 80 -1.16 0.61 -5.71
CA THR A 80 -2.22 -0.41 -5.84
C THR A 80 -3.21 -0.31 -4.69
N TYR A 81 -2.71 -0.13 -3.46
CA TYR A 81 -3.56 0.07 -2.28
C TYR A 81 -4.46 1.29 -2.44
N MET A 82 -3.90 2.44 -2.84
CA MET A 82 -4.67 3.68 -3.03
C MET A 82 -5.72 3.53 -4.12
N LYS A 83 -5.41 2.83 -5.22
CA LYS A 83 -6.39 2.54 -6.26
C LYS A 83 -7.56 1.72 -5.75
N LYS A 84 -7.31 0.76 -4.87
CA LYS A 84 -8.35 -0.11 -4.31
C LYS A 84 -9.28 0.63 -3.34
N TYR A 85 -8.72 1.49 -2.49
CA TYR A 85 -9.47 2.10 -1.39
C TYR A 85 -9.79 3.58 -1.58
N HIS A 86 -9.12 4.28 -2.50
CA HIS A 86 -9.24 5.72 -2.69
C HIS A 86 -9.42 6.11 -4.16
N SER A 87 -10.29 5.40 -4.88
CA SER A 87 -10.51 5.64 -6.32
C SER A 87 -11.68 6.54 -6.63
N LYS A 88 -12.26 7.20 -5.63
CA LYS A 88 -13.33 8.16 -5.88
C LYS A 88 -12.81 9.28 -6.79
N LYS A 89 -13.51 9.48 -7.92
CA LYS A 89 -13.10 10.50 -8.90
C LYS A 89 -13.40 11.90 -8.38
N VAL A 90 -12.44 12.79 -8.58
CA VAL A 90 -12.60 14.22 -8.28
C VAL A 90 -12.42 15.01 -9.56
N ARG A 91 -13.15 16.13 -9.67
CA ARG A 91 -13.00 17.03 -10.82
C ARG A 91 -11.81 17.95 -10.61
N LYS A 92 -11.06 18.18 -11.69
CA LYS A 92 -9.94 19.11 -11.70
C LYS A 92 -9.98 19.90 -12.99
N ASN A 93 -9.87 21.23 -12.87
CA ASN A 93 -9.75 22.10 -14.03
C ASN A 93 -8.27 22.29 -14.35
N VAL A 94 -7.89 22.04 -15.59
CA VAL A 94 -6.52 22.22 -16.06
C VAL A 94 -6.51 23.10 -17.30
N THR A 95 -5.38 23.78 -17.53
CA THR A 95 -5.17 24.63 -18.68
C THR A 95 -4.10 24.03 -19.58
N ILE A 96 -4.39 23.90 -20.86
CA ILE A 96 -3.44 23.41 -21.86
C ILE A 96 -3.43 24.36 -23.06
N PRO A 97 -2.36 24.36 -23.89
CA PRO A 97 -2.35 25.15 -25.11
C PRO A 97 -3.49 24.80 -26.06
N GLU A 98 -4.03 25.81 -26.74
CA GLU A 98 -5.16 25.63 -27.66
C GLU A 98 -4.86 24.62 -28.77
N TRP A 99 -3.67 24.69 -29.37
CA TRP A 99 -3.30 23.76 -30.44
C TRP A 99 -3.28 22.32 -29.99
N LEU A 100 -2.83 22.08 -28.75
CA LEU A 100 -2.77 20.74 -28.17
C LEU A 100 -4.17 20.22 -27.88
N ASN A 101 -5.04 21.08 -27.37
CA ASN A 101 -6.45 20.75 -27.14
C ASN A 101 -7.12 20.33 -28.46
N ASN A 102 -6.95 21.10 -29.52
CA ASN A 102 -7.56 20.83 -30.79
C ASN A 102 -7.03 19.53 -31.41
N ALA A 103 -5.73 19.30 -31.34
CA ALA A 103 -5.12 18.06 -31.85
C ALA A 103 -5.62 16.83 -31.11
N ALA A 104 -5.76 16.92 -29.79
CA ALA A 104 -6.26 15.81 -28.98
C ALA A 104 -7.74 15.52 -29.24
N GLU A 105 -8.55 16.57 -29.41
CA GLU A 105 -9.97 16.40 -29.78
C GLU A 105 -10.13 15.75 -31.16
N ASP A 106 -9.30 16.13 -32.13
CA ASP A 106 -9.32 15.56 -33.48
C ASP A 106 -9.05 14.06 -33.45
N LYS A 107 -8.26 13.60 -32.48
CA LYS A 107 -7.95 12.16 -32.30
C LYS A 107 -8.91 11.46 -31.33
N ASN A 108 -9.93 12.15 -30.85
CA ASN A 108 -10.91 11.62 -29.90
C ASN A 108 -10.27 11.09 -28.62
N LEU A 109 -9.25 11.76 -28.10
CA LEU A 109 -8.60 11.35 -26.85
C LEU A 109 -9.49 11.68 -25.65
N ASN A 110 -9.51 10.77 -24.70
CA ASN A 110 -10.18 10.99 -23.42
C ASN A 110 -9.21 11.73 -22.49
N PHE A 111 -9.42 13.02 -22.27
CA PHE A 111 -8.51 13.86 -21.47
C PHE A 111 -8.37 13.38 -20.04
N SER A 112 -9.46 12.95 -19.40
CA SER A 112 -9.40 12.44 -18.03
C SER A 112 -8.55 11.17 -17.92
N GLN A 113 -8.68 10.26 -18.88
CA GLN A 113 -7.89 9.05 -18.91
C GLN A 113 -6.41 9.35 -19.18
N VAL A 114 -6.12 10.21 -20.15
CA VAL A 114 -4.74 10.59 -20.47
C VAL A 114 -4.07 11.27 -19.28
N LEU A 115 -4.77 12.18 -18.62
CA LEU A 115 -4.25 12.85 -17.42
C LEU A 115 -3.98 11.86 -16.30
N THR A 116 -4.92 10.95 -16.04
CA THR A 116 -4.77 9.92 -15.01
C THR A 116 -3.52 9.07 -15.28
N GLU A 117 -3.36 8.59 -16.51
CA GLU A 117 -2.20 7.77 -16.91
C GLU A 117 -0.88 8.54 -16.76
N ALA A 118 -0.86 9.81 -17.17
CA ALA A 118 0.33 10.65 -17.07
C ALA A 118 0.73 10.89 -15.61
N LEU A 119 -0.24 11.15 -14.74
CA LEU A 119 0.03 11.35 -13.31
C LEU A 119 0.53 10.07 -12.64
N GLU A 120 -0.05 8.92 -12.99
CA GLU A 120 0.42 7.63 -12.47
C GLU A 120 1.89 7.38 -12.85
N LEU A 121 2.26 7.65 -14.09
CA LEU A 121 3.64 7.50 -14.54
C LEU A 121 4.60 8.41 -13.79
N LYS A 122 4.20 9.65 -13.53
CA LYS A 122 5.02 10.62 -12.78
C LYS A 122 5.24 10.20 -11.35
N LEU A 123 4.23 9.60 -10.72
CA LEU A 123 4.33 9.14 -9.32
C LEU A 123 5.16 7.86 -9.18
N GLN A 124 5.27 7.07 -10.24
CA GLN A 124 6.09 5.85 -10.26
C GLN A 124 7.58 6.13 -10.54
N ALA A 125 7.87 7.28 -11.07
CA ALA A 125 9.21 7.65 -11.49
C ALA A 125 10.15 7.99 -10.30
#